data_7eed0526c3f2a91dd88ccb20849928ca
#
_entry.id   7eed0526c3f2a91dd88ccb20849928ca
#
_cell.length_a   1.000
_cell.length_b   1.000
_cell.length_c   1.000
_cell.angle_alpha   90.00
_cell.angle_beta   90.00
_cell.angle_gamma   90.00
#
_symmetry.space_group_name_H-M   'P 1'
#
loop_
_entity.id
_entity.type
_entity.pdbx_description
1 polymer ?
#
loop_
_entity_poly.entity_id
_entity_poly.type
_entity_poly.pdbx_seq_one_letter_code
_entity_poly.pdbx_strand_id
1 'polypeptide(L)' 'MTPRELELLARLCLMRAGRRLDTSSPERVAARLNAVARREGYASVADLLIALRTNEAERLAWPVIEGITTFERA' A
#
# COMPACT_ATOMS: atom_id res chain seq x y z
N MET A 1 -4.02 -4.95 -10.00
CA MET A 1 -4.61 -4.66 -8.68
C MET A 1 -6.11 -4.56 -8.82
N THR A 2 -6.83 -5.23 -7.94
CA THR A 2 -8.29 -5.22 -8.01
C THR A 2 -8.85 -3.99 -7.32
N PRO A 3 -10.08 -3.58 -7.66
CA PRO A 3 -10.71 -2.45 -6.98
C PRO A 3 -10.84 -2.68 -5.47
N ARG A 4 -11.03 -3.92 -5.07
CA ARG A 4 -11.16 -4.25 -3.66
C ARG A 4 -9.84 -4.02 -2.92
N GLU A 5 -8.73 -4.37 -3.54
CA GLU A 5 -7.42 -4.15 -2.95
C GLU A 5 -7.12 -2.66 -2.84
N LEU A 6 -7.48 -1.91 -3.87
CA LEU A 6 -7.28 -0.48 -3.88
C LEU A 6 -8.10 0.19 -2.77
N GLU A 7 -9.32 -0.28 -2.59
CA GLU A 7 -10.19 0.24 -1.55
C GLU A 7 -9.64 -0.06 -0.16
N LEU A 8 -9.09 -1.26 0.02
CA LEU A 8 -8.47 -1.63 1.28
C LEU A 8 -7.32 -0.68 1.61
N LEU A 9 -6.49 -0.38 0.62
CA LEU A 9 -5.34 0.50 0.82
C LEU A 9 -5.79 1.93 1.12
N ALA A 10 -6.83 2.39 0.43
CA ALA A 10 -7.35 3.74 0.67
C ALA A 10 -7.87 3.86 2.09
N ARG A 11 -8.57 2.83 2.55
CA ARG A 11 -9.09 2.83 3.91
C ARG A 11 -7.97 2.77 4.93
N LEU A 12 -6.96 1.98 4.67
CA LEU A 12 -5.81 1.89 5.56
C LEU A 12 -5.13 3.25 5.74
N CYS A 13 -4.89 3.95 4.63
CA CYS A 13 -4.25 5.25 4.69
C CYS A 13 -5.10 6.25 5.46
N LEU A 14 -6.40 6.23 5.24
CA LEU A 14 -7.28 7.19 5.89
C LEU A 14 -7.39 6.90 7.38
N MET A 15 -7.57 5.64 7.74
CA MET A 15 -7.82 5.30 9.12
C MET A 15 -6.57 5.37 9.98
N ARG A 16 -5.42 5.01 9.43
CA ARG A 16 -4.20 4.99 10.23
C ARG A 16 -3.43 6.30 10.21
N ALA A 17 -3.48 7.02 9.09
CA ALA A 17 -2.65 8.20 8.93
C ALA A 17 -3.44 9.45 8.62
N GLY A 18 -4.74 9.35 8.43
CA GLY A 18 -5.55 10.48 8.02
C GLY A 18 -5.17 11.00 6.65
N ARG A 19 -4.55 10.16 5.83
CA ARG A 19 -4.11 10.56 4.49
C ARG A 19 -5.04 9.99 3.45
N ARG A 20 -5.28 10.79 2.42
CA ARG A 20 -6.13 10.37 1.34
C ARG A 20 -5.30 9.77 0.24
N LEU A 21 -5.62 8.55 -0.17
CA LEU A 21 -4.92 7.89 -1.27
C LEU A 21 -5.57 8.28 -2.59
N ASP A 22 -4.73 8.68 -3.55
CA ASP A 22 -5.23 8.99 -4.90
C ASP A 22 -5.47 7.68 -5.63
N THR A 23 -6.72 7.33 -5.82
CA THR A 23 -7.10 6.07 -6.47
C THR A 23 -7.41 6.24 -7.94
N SER A 24 -7.14 7.40 -8.51
CA SER A 24 -7.46 7.65 -9.92
C SER A 24 -6.52 6.91 -10.86
N SER A 25 -5.38 6.44 -10.37
CA SER A 25 -4.43 5.71 -11.20
C SER A 25 -3.97 4.45 -10.47
N PRO A 26 -4.72 3.36 -10.61
CA PRO A 26 -4.36 2.11 -9.94
C PRO A 26 -2.97 1.59 -10.32
N GLU A 27 -2.54 1.84 -11.55
CA GLU A 27 -1.21 1.39 -11.96
C GLU A 27 -0.11 2.09 -11.18
N ARG A 28 -0.31 3.36 -10.86
CA ARG A 28 0.68 4.09 -10.10
C ARG A 28 0.77 3.57 -8.68
N VAL A 29 -0.38 3.27 -8.09
CA VAL A 29 -0.40 2.68 -6.75
C VAL A 29 0.29 1.33 -6.78
N ALA A 30 0.01 0.52 -7.78
CA ALA A 30 0.63 -0.81 -7.89
C ALA A 30 2.15 -0.69 -8.04
N ALA A 31 2.62 0.27 -8.81
CA ALA A 31 4.05 0.47 -8.98
C ALA A 31 4.71 0.85 -7.65
N ARG A 32 4.07 1.70 -6.87
CA ARG A 32 4.60 2.09 -5.57
C ARG A 32 4.61 0.91 -4.61
N LEU A 33 3.54 0.12 -4.63
CA LEU A 33 3.48 -1.07 -3.80
C LEU A 33 4.56 -2.07 -4.17
N ASN A 34 4.86 -2.18 -5.46
CA ASN A 34 5.91 -3.09 -5.89
C ASN A 34 7.25 -2.70 -5.28
N ALA A 35 7.53 -1.41 -5.22
CA ALA A 35 8.75 -0.93 -4.59
C ALA A 35 8.77 -1.24 -3.10
N VAL A 36 7.63 -1.08 -2.43
CA VAL A 36 7.54 -1.40 -1.01
C VAL A 36 7.74 -2.89 -0.80
N ALA A 37 7.12 -3.71 -1.64
CA ALA A 37 7.23 -5.16 -1.52
C ALA A 37 8.69 -5.60 -1.61
N ARG A 38 9.42 -5.08 -2.58
CA ARG A 38 10.82 -5.42 -2.72
C ARG A 38 11.65 -4.99 -1.52
N ARG A 39 11.39 -3.79 -1.05
CA ARG A 39 12.14 -3.26 0.08
C ARG A 39 11.88 -4.08 1.34
N GLU A 40 10.65 -4.56 1.52
CA GLU A 40 10.29 -5.32 2.69
C GLU A 40 10.57 -6.82 2.54
N GLY A 41 11.12 -7.24 1.41
CA GLY A 41 11.52 -8.62 1.24
C GLY A 41 10.46 -9.55 0.67
N TYR A 42 9.43 -9.01 0.03
CA TYR A 42 8.38 -9.82 -0.58
C TYR A 42 8.60 -9.97 -2.07
N ALA A 43 8.22 -11.11 -2.60
CA ALA A 43 8.44 -11.40 -4.02
C ALA A 43 7.48 -10.65 -4.92
N SER A 44 6.31 -10.28 -4.42
CA SER A 44 5.31 -9.63 -5.26
C SER A 44 4.40 -8.77 -4.41
N VAL A 45 3.63 -7.92 -5.10
CA VAL A 45 2.60 -7.11 -4.43
C VAL A 45 1.54 -8.01 -3.80
N ALA A 46 1.21 -9.12 -4.47
CA ALA A 46 0.23 -10.04 -3.92
C ALA A 46 0.69 -10.58 -2.58
N ASP A 47 1.96 -10.97 -2.48
CA ASP A 47 2.49 -11.49 -1.22
C ASP A 47 2.48 -10.42 -0.14
N LEU A 48 2.83 -9.20 -0.50
CA LEU A 48 2.80 -8.08 0.44
C LEU A 48 1.39 -7.86 0.98
N LEU A 49 0.40 -7.89 0.10
CA LEU A 49 -0.98 -7.65 0.51
C LEU A 49 -1.52 -8.76 1.39
N ILE A 50 -1.11 -10.00 1.12
CA ILE A 50 -1.50 -11.11 1.98
C ILE A 50 -0.92 -10.92 3.37
N ALA A 51 0.36 -10.58 3.44
CA ALA A 51 1.00 -10.36 4.73
C ALA A 51 0.36 -9.19 5.48
N LEU A 52 0.02 -8.13 4.75
CA LEU A 52 -0.62 -6.96 5.35
C LEU A 52 -1.96 -7.30 5.96
N ARG A 53 -2.68 -8.27 5.39
CA ARG A 53 -4.00 -8.64 5.88
C ARG A 53 -3.96 -9.77 6.90
N THR A 54 -2.78 -10.30 7.20
CA THR A 54 -2.66 -11.40 8.16
C THR A 54 -1.87 -10.96 9.36
N ASN A 55 -0.73 -11.61 9.61
CA ASN A 55 0.02 -11.38 10.85
C ASN A 55 0.91 -10.18 10.83
N GLU A 56 1.22 -9.65 9.66
CA GLU A 56 2.21 -8.60 9.54
C GLU A 56 1.61 -7.22 9.44
N ALA A 57 0.31 -7.09 9.69
CA ALA A 57 -0.37 -5.82 9.49
C ALA A 57 0.28 -4.69 10.28
N GLU A 58 0.61 -4.93 11.54
CA GLU A 58 1.18 -3.88 12.37
C GLU A 58 2.56 -3.44 11.88
N ARG A 59 3.35 -4.39 11.44
CA ARG A 59 4.69 -4.09 10.96
C ARG A 59 4.68 -3.39 9.62
N LEU A 60 3.74 -3.79 8.75
CA LEU A 60 3.74 -3.32 7.37
C LEU A 60 2.86 -2.10 7.11
N ALA A 61 1.93 -1.80 8.01
CA ALA A 61 0.98 -0.72 7.75
C ALA A 61 1.68 0.60 7.45
N TRP A 62 2.63 1.00 8.27
CA TRP A 62 3.27 2.28 8.09
C TRP A 62 4.17 2.33 6.86
N PRO A 63 5.04 1.34 6.59
CA PRO A 63 5.81 1.34 5.35
C PRO A 63 4.94 1.41 4.10
N VAL A 64 3.81 0.71 4.11
CA VAL A 64 2.90 0.74 2.96
C VAL A 64 2.28 2.13 2.82
N ILE A 65 1.77 2.69 3.91
CA ILE A 65 1.15 4.01 3.86
C ILE A 65 2.14 5.04 3.34
N GLU A 66 3.34 5.05 3.87
CA GLU A 66 4.33 6.00 3.41
C GLU A 66 4.71 5.78 1.97
N GLY A 67 4.85 4.53 1.56
CA GLY A 67 5.26 4.22 0.20
C GLY A 67 4.25 4.65 -0.85
N ILE A 68 2.96 4.64 -0.52
CA ILE A 68 1.94 4.95 -1.51
C ILE A 68 1.34 6.34 -1.36
N THR A 69 1.71 7.10 -0.32
CA THR A 69 1.14 8.43 -0.14
C THR A 69 2.14 9.56 -0.19
N THR A 70 3.44 9.28 -0.10
CA THR A 70 4.41 10.37 -0.08
C THR A 70 4.93 10.76 -1.44
N PHE A 71 4.60 10.01 -2.45
CA PHE A 71 5.16 10.25 -3.78
C PHE A 71 4.65 11.51 -4.43
N GLU A 72 3.65 12.11 -3.89
CA GLU A 72 3.16 13.30 -4.48
C GLU A 72 3.89 14.52 -4.05
N ARG A 73 4.82 14.43 -3.16
CA ARG A 73 5.62 15.57 -2.85
C ARG A 73 6.45 15.88 -4.03
N ALA A 74 6.33 16.95 -4.56
CA ALA A 74 7.03 17.26 -5.79
C ALA A 74 8.38 17.87 -5.52
#